data_25f291d1fac1822646a988d9d5bf0530
#
_entry.id   25f291d1fac1822646a988d9d5bf0530
#
_cell.length_a   1.000
_cell.length_b   1.000
_cell.length_c   1.000
_cell.angle_alpha   90.00
_cell.angle_beta   90.00
_cell.angle_gamma   90.00
#
_symmetry.space_group_name_H-M   'P 1'
#
loop_
_entity.id
_entity.type
_entity.pdbx_description
1 polymer ?
#
loop_
_entity_poly.entity_id
_entity_poly.type
_entity_poly.pdbx_seq_one_letter_code
_entity_poly.pdbx_strand_id
1 'polypeptide(L)'
;MHGVGAGNSRLRAQLVPQALRRLGEKTQVLGPESDDFIRTRLTHSLEVAQIGRALATNLGADPDVVETSCLSHDLGHPPYGHNGERALAEVAESCGGFEGNAQTLRILTRLEPKRTSPGGRPVGLNLTRATLDAVVKYPWEPGRGPTRPDGSTSPKFGVYDEDRDVFSWIRAGRGAERCIEAQMMDLADDIAYSVHDVEDGVVRGLIDASVLWDPAEQERVVADTTAWYGLADGAALGDALDRLLGEEAWPAHFEGTYTQLAAVKDLSSDLIGRFVSSVCEATIAAHGPGPLRRYAGDVVVPERTRAEIALLKGLAVTYVMLPRESEPRYYEQRTVLFDLVDALVENPRALEPHFFEAWKARDESGRLRVIVDQVASLTDQSARQWHSRLCGFLRN
;
A
#
# COMPACT_ATOMS: atom_id res chain seq x y z
N MET A 1 -18.35 -28.04 -18.69
CA MET A 1 -17.25 -27.88 -17.72
C MET A 1 -15.90 -27.83 -18.45
N HIS A 2 -15.57 -26.76 -19.17
CA HIS A 2 -14.22 -26.52 -19.71
C HIS A 2 -14.08 -25.01 -19.95
N GLY A 3 -13.55 -24.26 -18.96
CA GLY A 3 -13.36 -22.82 -19.12
C GLY A 3 -12.62 -22.12 -17.98
N VAL A 4 -12.47 -22.74 -16.83
CA VAL A 4 -11.91 -22.09 -15.63
C VAL A 4 -10.38 -22.12 -15.58
N GLY A 5 -9.72 -23.14 -16.16
CA GLY A 5 -8.27 -23.31 -16.07
C GLY A 5 -7.42 -22.40 -16.97
N ALA A 6 -7.95 -21.86 -18.06
CA ALA A 6 -7.20 -21.05 -19.01
C ALA A 6 -7.11 -19.55 -18.63
N GLY A 7 -8.00 -19.08 -17.75
CA GLY A 7 -7.97 -17.71 -17.22
C GLY A 7 -6.86 -17.50 -16.18
N ASN A 8 -6.68 -18.47 -15.30
CA ASN A 8 -5.79 -18.37 -14.14
C ASN A 8 -4.29 -18.42 -14.51
N SER A 9 -3.91 -19.24 -15.51
CA SER A 9 -2.53 -19.27 -16.01
C SER A 9 -2.13 -17.97 -16.73
N ARG A 10 -3.09 -17.27 -17.34
CA ARG A 10 -2.87 -15.95 -17.96
C ARG A 10 -2.70 -14.84 -16.94
N LEU A 11 -3.41 -14.87 -15.82
CA LEU A 11 -3.26 -13.89 -14.74
C LEU A 11 -1.85 -13.96 -14.11
N ARG A 12 -1.39 -15.15 -13.76
CA ARG A 12 -0.02 -15.35 -13.21
C ARG A 12 1.09 -14.96 -14.19
N ALA A 13 0.94 -15.24 -15.47
CA ALA A 13 1.92 -14.85 -16.49
C ALA A 13 1.91 -13.33 -16.81
N GLN A 14 0.87 -12.60 -16.40
CA GLN A 14 0.74 -11.15 -16.64
C GLN A 14 1.35 -10.29 -15.53
N LEU A 15 1.60 -10.86 -14.35
CA LEU A 15 1.99 -10.14 -13.13
C LEU A 15 3.51 -9.97 -12.91
N VAL A 16 4.33 -10.00 -13.95
CA VAL A 16 5.69 -9.45 -13.84
C VAL A 16 5.81 -8.20 -14.72
N PRO A 17 4.93 -7.19 -14.51
CA PRO A 17 5.03 -5.92 -15.21
C PRO A 17 6.24 -5.14 -14.72
N GLN A 18 6.62 -4.11 -15.46
CA GLN A 18 7.70 -3.22 -15.05
C GLN A 18 7.40 -2.55 -13.71
N ALA A 19 6.13 -2.16 -13.50
CA ALA A 19 5.69 -1.55 -12.25
C ALA A 19 5.94 -2.44 -11.03
N LEU A 20 5.65 -3.76 -11.09
CA LEU A 20 5.92 -4.68 -9.99
C LEU A 20 7.43 -4.82 -9.71
N ARG A 21 8.27 -4.87 -10.76
CA ARG A 21 9.74 -4.92 -10.57
C ARG A 21 10.29 -3.66 -9.90
N ARG A 22 9.71 -2.48 -10.19
CA ARG A 22 10.11 -1.22 -9.55
C ARG A 22 9.86 -1.21 -8.04
N LEU A 23 8.90 -2.00 -7.53
CA LEU A 23 8.66 -2.12 -6.08
C LEU A 23 9.86 -2.70 -5.32
N GLY A 24 10.74 -3.47 -5.99
CA GLY A 24 11.99 -3.96 -5.40
C GLY A 24 13.01 -2.85 -5.06
N GLU A 25 12.86 -1.66 -5.67
CA GLU A 25 13.73 -0.50 -5.45
C GLU A 25 12.97 0.71 -4.88
N LYS A 26 11.77 0.48 -4.30
CA LYS A 26 10.98 1.50 -3.61
C LYS A 26 10.95 1.23 -2.11
N THR A 27 11.14 2.27 -1.33
CA THR A 27 11.07 2.23 0.13
C THR A 27 9.69 1.73 0.59
N GLN A 28 9.66 0.74 1.49
CA GLN A 28 8.48 0.41 2.30
C GLN A 28 8.45 1.31 3.54
N VAL A 29 9.22 1.00 4.55
CA VAL A 29 9.39 1.81 5.76
C VAL A 29 10.79 2.41 5.85
N LEU A 30 11.83 1.65 5.51
CA LEU A 30 13.23 2.06 5.50
C LEU A 30 13.77 2.03 4.07
N GLY A 31 14.63 2.98 3.71
CA GLY A 31 15.20 3.05 2.36
C GLY A 31 16.04 1.81 2.02
N PRO A 32 15.97 1.28 0.79
CA PRO A 32 16.65 0.06 0.38
C PRO A 32 18.19 0.14 0.43
N GLU A 33 18.75 1.32 0.69
CA GLU A 33 20.21 1.55 0.73
C GLU A 33 20.84 1.29 2.09
N SER A 34 20.07 0.97 3.13
CA SER A 34 20.58 0.92 4.50
C SER A 34 20.99 -0.48 4.98
N ASP A 35 20.53 -1.56 4.34
CA ASP A 35 20.88 -2.94 4.72
C ASP A 35 20.34 -3.94 3.68
N ASP A 36 21.05 -5.07 3.46
CA ASP A 36 20.68 -6.15 2.53
C ASP A 36 19.41 -6.92 2.95
N PHE A 37 18.98 -6.79 4.19
CA PHE A 37 17.82 -7.47 4.77
C PHE A 37 16.55 -6.61 4.81
N ILE A 38 16.57 -5.43 4.16
CA ILE A 38 15.44 -4.51 4.19
C ILE A 38 14.27 -5.04 3.36
N ARG A 39 13.08 -5.06 3.99
CA ARG A 39 11.83 -5.34 3.29
C ARG A 39 11.52 -4.21 2.30
N THR A 40 11.49 -4.56 1.02
CA THR A 40 11.07 -3.66 -0.06
C THR A 40 9.57 -3.74 -0.25
N ARG A 41 8.97 -2.79 -0.98
CA ARG A 41 7.55 -2.89 -1.35
C ARG A 41 7.21 -4.16 -2.12
N LEU A 42 8.17 -4.72 -2.88
CA LEU A 42 7.97 -5.98 -3.59
C LEU A 42 7.85 -7.16 -2.63
N THR A 43 8.76 -7.28 -1.66
CA THR A 43 8.71 -8.37 -0.67
C THR A 43 7.47 -8.24 0.21
N HIS A 44 7.12 -7.02 0.64
CA HIS A 44 5.86 -6.75 1.33
C HIS A 44 4.63 -7.19 0.51
N SER A 45 4.53 -6.79 -0.77
CA SER A 45 3.40 -7.18 -1.64
C SER A 45 3.30 -8.70 -1.82
N LEU A 46 4.42 -9.42 -1.81
CA LEU A 46 4.43 -10.89 -1.85
C LEU A 46 3.87 -11.50 -0.56
N GLU A 47 4.21 -10.95 0.60
CA GLU A 47 3.71 -11.38 1.91
C GLU A 47 2.21 -11.07 2.05
N VAL A 48 1.77 -9.87 1.65
CA VAL A 48 0.35 -9.49 1.58
C VAL A 48 -0.43 -10.46 0.68
N ALA A 49 0.16 -10.86 -0.45
CA ALA A 49 -0.46 -11.80 -1.37
C ALA A 49 -0.63 -13.20 -0.76
N GLN A 50 0.30 -13.67 0.07
CA GLN A 50 0.17 -14.93 0.80
C GLN A 50 -0.97 -14.89 1.82
N ILE A 51 -1.05 -13.81 2.61
CA ILE A 51 -2.11 -13.61 3.61
C ILE A 51 -3.48 -13.48 2.92
N GLY A 52 -3.59 -12.66 1.88
CA GLY A 52 -4.83 -12.48 1.13
C GLY A 52 -5.30 -13.76 0.46
N ARG A 53 -4.39 -14.57 -0.08
CA ARG A 53 -4.70 -15.89 -0.64
C ARG A 53 -5.21 -16.86 0.42
N ALA A 54 -4.65 -16.84 1.63
CA ALA A 54 -5.13 -17.64 2.75
C ALA A 54 -6.56 -17.25 3.17
N LEU A 55 -6.83 -15.95 3.32
CA LEU A 55 -8.19 -15.43 3.61
C LEU A 55 -9.18 -15.88 2.53
N ALA A 56 -8.83 -15.69 1.25
CA ALA A 56 -9.69 -16.04 0.13
C ALA A 56 -10.01 -17.54 0.07
N THR A 57 -9.01 -18.38 0.32
CA THR A 57 -9.18 -19.84 0.31
C THR A 57 -10.12 -20.29 1.42
N ASN A 58 -9.96 -19.77 2.64
CA ASN A 58 -10.75 -20.14 3.80
C ASN A 58 -12.21 -19.64 3.70
N LEU A 59 -12.43 -18.47 3.07
CA LEU A 59 -13.74 -17.86 2.92
C LEU A 59 -14.43 -18.21 1.59
N GLY A 60 -13.81 -19.03 0.75
CA GLY A 60 -14.37 -19.48 -0.53
C GLY A 60 -14.46 -18.41 -1.62
N ALA A 61 -13.70 -17.30 -1.48
CA ALA A 61 -13.51 -16.32 -2.54
C ALA A 61 -12.57 -16.87 -3.63
N ASP A 62 -12.37 -16.11 -4.73
CA ASP A 62 -11.41 -16.49 -5.76
C ASP A 62 -9.98 -16.10 -5.30
N PRO A 63 -9.10 -17.08 -4.94
CA PRO A 63 -7.78 -16.80 -4.41
C PRO A 63 -6.87 -16.07 -5.42
N ASP A 64 -7.06 -16.31 -6.72
CA ASP A 64 -6.22 -15.70 -7.75
C ASP A 64 -6.60 -14.22 -7.96
N VAL A 65 -7.87 -13.87 -7.77
CA VAL A 65 -8.32 -12.46 -7.79
C VAL A 65 -7.77 -11.70 -6.59
N VAL A 66 -7.83 -12.28 -5.38
CA VAL A 66 -7.32 -11.64 -4.16
C VAL A 66 -5.80 -11.55 -4.20
N GLU A 67 -5.08 -12.62 -4.56
CA GLU A 67 -3.62 -12.61 -4.73
C GLU A 67 -3.18 -11.51 -5.71
N THR A 68 -3.88 -11.39 -6.85
CA THR A 68 -3.57 -10.36 -7.85
C THR A 68 -3.81 -8.95 -7.31
N SER A 69 -4.89 -8.73 -6.56
CA SER A 69 -5.15 -7.42 -5.95
C SER A 69 -4.09 -7.07 -4.90
N CYS A 70 -3.70 -8.04 -4.07
CA CYS A 70 -2.62 -7.88 -3.09
C CYS A 70 -1.27 -7.55 -3.75
N LEU A 71 -0.88 -8.25 -4.82
CA LEU A 71 0.34 -7.93 -5.57
C LEU A 71 0.31 -6.54 -6.23
N SER A 72 -0.87 -6.00 -6.43
CA SER A 72 -1.07 -4.74 -7.17
C SER A 72 -1.27 -3.52 -6.28
N HIS A 73 -1.59 -3.70 -4.99
CA HIS A 73 -2.06 -2.63 -4.11
C HIS A 73 -1.11 -1.43 -4.03
N ASP A 74 0.19 -1.69 -4.05
CA ASP A 74 1.26 -0.71 -3.88
C ASP A 74 1.90 -0.18 -5.19
N LEU A 75 1.44 -0.62 -6.37
CA LEU A 75 2.06 -0.26 -7.65
C LEU A 75 2.11 1.25 -7.90
N GLY A 76 1.12 1.99 -7.39
CA GLY A 76 0.99 3.43 -7.57
C GLY A 76 1.81 4.28 -6.62
N HIS A 77 2.48 3.71 -5.62
CA HIS A 77 3.33 4.50 -4.75
C HIS A 77 4.51 5.11 -5.51
N PRO A 78 4.78 6.40 -5.29
CA PRO A 78 5.92 7.09 -5.92
C PRO A 78 7.23 6.74 -5.22
N PRO A 79 8.38 7.25 -5.69
CA PRO A 79 9.62 7.22 -4.92
C PRO A 79 9.42 7.81 -3.52
N TYR A 80 10.14 7.27 -2.54
CA TYR A 80 10.12 7.70 -1.13
C TYR A 80 8.77 7.46 -0.40
N GLY A 81 7.92 6.58 -0.92
CA GLY A 81 6.70 6.12 -0.28
C GLY A 81 5.73 7.27 0.07
N HIS A 82 5.20 7.27 1.30
CA HIS A 82 4.24 8.29 1.74
C HIS A 82 4.79 9.72 1.76
N ASN A 83 6.11 9.90 1.95
CA ASN A 83 6.73 11.21 1.87
C ASN A 83 6.68 11.76 0.44
N GLY A 84 7.00 10.90 -0.55
CA GLY A 84 6.87 11.25 -1.96
C GLY A 84 5.41 11.42 -2.40
N GLU A 85 4.48 10.65 -1.85
CA GLU A 85 3.05 10.80 -2.11
C GLU A 85 2.55 12.20 -1.68
N ARG A 86 2.96 12.65 -0.48
CA ARG A 86 2.67 14.02 0.00
C ARG A 86 3.25 15.10 -0.93
N ALA A 87 4.50 14.95 -1.34
CA ALA A 87 5.13 15.90 -2.26
C ALA A 87 4.43 15.96 -3.62
N LEU A 88 4.11 14.81 -4.23
CA LEU A 88 3.40 14.79 -5.50
C LEU A 88 1.94 15.24 -5.39
N ALA A 89 1.26 15.02 -4.26
CA ALA A 89 -0.09 15.53 -4.04
C ALA A 89 -0.11 17.08 -4.08
N GLU A 90 0.89 17.72 -3.49
CA GLU A 90 1.09 19.17 -3.46
C GLU A 90 1.33 19.73 -4.88
N VAL A 91 2.26 19.12 -5.63
CA VAL A 91 2.58 19.54 -7.00
C VAL A 91 1.42 19.31 -7.97
N ALA A 92 0.68 18.22 -7.78
CA ALA A 92 -0.39 17.80 -8.68
C ALA A 92 -1.75 18.47 -8.39
N GLU A 93 -1.85 19.41 -7.46
CA GLU A 93 -3.12 20.02 -7.05
C GLU A 93 -3.90 20.57 -8.25
N SER A 94 -3.22 21.28 -9.17
CA SER A 94 -3.84 21.87 -10.37
C SER A 94 -4.27 20.85 -11.43
N CYS A 95 -3.81 19.58 -11.35
CA CYS A 95 -4.19 18.52 -12.27
C CYS A 95 -4.99 17.38 -11.60
N GLY A 96 -5.65 17.66 -10.46
CA GLY A 96 -6.54 16.74 -9.77
C GLY A 96 -5.89 15.93 -8.65
N GLY A 97 -4.77 16.40 -8.08
CA GLY A 97 -4.07 15.81 -6.94
C GLY A 97 -3.26 14.56 -7.29
N PHE A 98 -2.69 13.94 -6.26
CA PHE A 98 -2.02 12.64 -6.38
C PHE A 98 -2.45 11.72 -5.24
N GLU A 99 -2.73 10.47 -5.55
CA GLU A 99 -3.08 9.43 -4.59
C GLU A 99 -2.61 8.07 -5.12
N GLY A 100 -1.88 7.31 -4.28
CA GLY A 100 -1.25 6.04 -4.68
C GLY A 100 -2.23 5.00 -5.21
N ASN A 101 -3.44 4.91 -4.63
CA ASN A 101 -4.44 3.94 -5.10
C ASN A 101 -5.06 4.34 -6.45
N ALA A 102 -5.29 5.63 -6.69
CA ALA A 102 -5.71 6.11 -8.00
C ALA A 102 -4.61 5.88 -9.05
N GLN A 103 -3.35 6.10 -8.67
CA GLN A 103 -2.20 5.81 -9.52
C GLN A 103 -2.05 4.32 -9.79
N THR A 104 -2.32 3.44 -8.82
CA THR A 104 -2.37 1.99 -9.04
C THR A 104 -3.39 1.64 -10.13
N LEU A 105 -4.62 2.13 -10.03
CA LEU A 105 -5.64 1.88 -11.05
C LEU A 105 -5.18 2.39 -12.43
N ARG A 106 -4.58 3.58 -12.48
CA ARG A 106 -4.06 4.20 -13.71
C ARG A 106 -2.94 3.37 -14.34
N ILE A 107 -2.01 2.83 -13.54
CA ILE A 107 -0.96 1.92 -14.00
C ILE A 107 -1.58 0.66 -14.63
N LEU A 108 -2.50 0.02 -13.92
CA LEU A 108 -3.12 -1.23 -14.35
C LEU A 108 -3.96 -1.11 -15.62
N THR A 109 -4.56 0.07 -15.86
CA THR A 109 -5.50 0.30 -16.96
C THR A 109 -4.95 1.13 -18.10
N ARG A 110 -3.80 1.82 -17.91
CA ARG A 110 -3.27 2.76 -18.89
C ARG A 110 -1.75 2.79 -19.02
N LEU A 111 -1.01 3.00 -17.90
CA LEU A 111 0.41 3.38 -17.96
C LEU A 111 1.35 2.18 -18.16
N GLU A 112 1.00 0.99 -17.69
CA GLU A 112 1.85 -0.18 -17.92
C GLU A 112 1.89 -0.52 -19.42
N PRO A 113 3.07 -0.47 -20.07
CA PRO A 113 3.18 -0.61 -21.53
C PRO A 113 3.13 -2.08 -21.96
N LYS A 114 2.02 -2.76 -21.70
CA LYS A 114 1.91 -4.19 -21.98
C LYS A 114 0.93 -4.52 -23.11
N ARG A 115 -0.19 -3.81 -23.19
CA ARG A 115 -1.24 -4.08 -24.19
C ARG A 115 -1.84 -2.81 -24.76
N THR A 116 -2.27 -2.92 -26.02
CA THR A 116 -3.08 -1.91 -26.68
C THR A 116 -4.40 -2.53 -27.16
N SER A 117 -5.46 -1.73 -27.21
CA SER A 117 -6.72 -2.09 -27.87
C SER A 117 -6.53 -2.23 -29.39
N PRO A 118 -7.50 -2.81 -30.14
CA PRO A 118 -7.45 -2.86 -31.59
C PRO A 118 -7.28 -1.49 -32.26
N GLY A 119 -7.71 -0.40 -31.60
CA GLY A 119 -7.52 0.99 -32.06
C GLY A 119 -6.20 1.63 -31.61
N GLY A 120 -5.23 0.87 -31.09
CA GLY A 120 -3.92 1.37 -30.66
C GLY A 120 -3.91 2.11 -29.32
N ARG A 121 -5.05 2.22 -28.62
CA ARG A 121 -5.14 2.86 -27.30
C ARG A 121 -4.49 1.95 -26.23
N PRO A 122 -3.63 2.49 -25.35
CA PRO A 122 -3.10 1.74 -24.22
C PRO A 122 -4.22 1.23 -23.29
N VAL A 123 -4.13 -0.02 -22.84
CA VAL A 123 -5.07 -0.65 -21.90
C VAL A 123 -4.36 -1.33 -20.74
N GLY A 124 -3.13 -0.93 -20.44
CA GLY A 124 -2.33 -1.43 -19.33
C GLY A 124 -2.18 -2.94 -19.37
N LEU A 125 -2.44 -3.61 -18.26
CA LEU A 125 -2.38 -5.07 -18.14
C LEU A 125 -3.60 -5.78 -18.75
N ASN A 126 -4.67 -5.06 -19.05
CA ASN A 126 -5.93 -5.62 -19.53
C ASN A 126 -6.48 -6.73 -18.62
N LEU A 127 -6.52 -6.45 -17.32
CA LEU A 127 -7.04 -7.35 -16.30
C LEU A 127 -8.57 -7.48 -16.40
N THR A 128 -9.12 -8.53 -15.78
CA THR A 128 -10.57 -8.69 -15.70
C THR A 128 -11.20 -7.60 -14.82
N ARG A 129 -12.47 -7.29 -15.07
CA ARG A 129 -13.22 -6.35 -14.25
C ARG A 129 -13.23 -6.75 -12.77
N ALA A 130 -13.36 -8.05 -12.48
CA ALA A 130 -13.34 -8.56 -11.12
C ALA A 130 -12.01 -8.25 -10.41
N THR A 131 -10.88 -8.46 -11.09
CA THR A 131 -9.55 -8.17 -10.55
C THR A 131 -9.34 -6.66 -10.35
N LEU A 132 -9.72 -5.84 -11.33
CA LEU A 132 -9.61 -4.38 -11.22
C LEU A 132 -10.47 -3.83 -10.06
N ASP A 133 -11.68 -4.36 -9.87
CA ASP A 133 -12.54 -3.97 -8.77
C ASP A 133 -12.00 -4.41 -7.39
N ALA A 134 -11.32 -5.56 -7.33
CA ALA A 134 -10.64 -6.04 -6.12
C ALA A 134 -9.44 -5.16 -5.70
N VAL A 135 -8.83 -4.41 -6.63
CA VAL A 135 -7.76 -3.46 -6.34
C VAL A 135 -8.29 -2.12 -5.80
N VAL A 136 -9.57 -1.81 -6.02
CA VAL A 136 -10.14 -0.51 -5.64
C VAL A 136 -10.39 -0.45 -4.12
N LYS A 137 -9.40 0.07 -3.38
CA LYS A 137 -9.47 0.30 -1.92
C LYS A 137 -10.40 1.47 -1.58
N TYR A 138 -10.38 2.54 -2.39
CA TYR A 138 -11.18 3.75 -2.23
C TYR A 138 -12.11 3.95 -3.43
N PRO A 139 -13.34 3.40 -3.38
CA PRO A 139 -14.24 3.38 -4.54
C PRO A 139 -14.98 4.70 -4.77
N TRP A 140 -14.27 5.82 -4.71
CA TRP A 140 -14.79 7.17 -4.93
C TRP A 140 -13.75 8.09 -5.58
N GLU A 141 -14.28 9.19 -6.13
CA GLU A 141 -13.52 10.29 -6.74
C GLU A 141 -12.95 11.27 -5.69
N PRO A 142 -12.01 12.15 -6.06
CA PRO A 142 -11.51 13.19 -5.18
C PRO A 142 -12.66 14.00 -4.55
N GLY A 143 -12.58 14.25 -3.25
CA GLY A 143 -13.58 15.01 -2.49
C GLY A 143 -14.92 14.30 -2.27
N ARG A 144 -15.08 13.04 -2.71
CA ARG A 144 -16.29 12.23 -2.52
C ARG A 144 -16.11 11.09 -1.51
N GLY A 145 -15.02 11.10 -0.78
CA GLY A 145 -14.75 10.11 0.27
C GLY A 145 -15.66 10.30 1.50
N PRO A 146 -15.61 9.36 2.45
CA PRO A 146 -16.38 9.47 3.69
C PRO A 146 -15.92 10.66 4.54
N THR A 147 -16.87 11.21 5.31
CA THR A 147 -16.58 12.25 6.30
C THR A 147 -15.85 11.64 7.48
N ARG A 148 -14.76 12.26 7.89
CA ARG A 148 -13.96 11.90 9.06
C ARG A 148 -14.63 12.40 10.36
N PRO A 149 -14.18 11.89 11.54
CA PRO A 149 -14.70 12.37 12.84
C PRO A 149 -14.50 13.88 13.07
N ASP A 150 -13.48 14.48 12.47
CA ASP A 150 -13.19 15.93 12.52
C ASP A 150 -14.06 16.78 11.56
N GLY A 151 -15.00 16.14 10.84
CA GLY A 151 -15.86 16.77 9.85
C GLY A 151 -15.23 16.98 8.47
N SER A 152 -13.94 16.68 8.27
CA SER A 152 -13.28 16.77 6.97
C SER A 152 -13.65 15.59 6.07
N THR A 153 -13.57 15.77 4.75
CA THR A 153 -13.68 14.66 3.79
C THR A 153 -12.35 13.92 3.70
N SER A 154 -12.39 12.60 3.59
CA SER A 154 -11.18 11.81 3.35
C SER A 154 -10.42 12.32 2.12
N PRO A 155 -9.11 12.61 2.21
CA PRO A 155 -8.29 13.00 1.06
C PRO A 155 -7.98 11.82 0.13
N LYS A 156 -8.25 10.58 0.57
CA LYS A 156 -8.01 9.38 -0.22
C LYS A 156 -9.08 9.20 -1.28
N PHE A 157 -8.67 8.75 -2.48
CA PHE A 157 -9.56 8.44 -3.61
C PHE A 157 -8.95 7.36 -4.49
N GLY A 158 -9.76 6.72 -5.34
CA GLY A 158 -9.31 5.57 -6.15
C GLY A 158 -9.29 5.82 -7.65
N VAL A 159 -9.57 7.03 -8.12
CA VAL A 159 -9.62 7.32 -9.56
C VAL A 159 -9.35 8.79 -9.86
N TYR A 160 -8.60 9.06 -10.92
CA TYR A 160 -8.48 10.41 -11.51
C TYR A 160 -9.59 10.67 -12.52
N ASP A 161 -9.87 11.95 -12.77
CA ASP A 161 -10.90 12.38 -13.74
C ASP A 161 -10.74 11.74 -15.11
N GLU A 162 -9.52 11.64 -15.61
CA GLU A 162 -9.21 11.03 -16.91
C GLU A 162 -9.49 9.53 -17.00
N ASP A 163 -9.63 8.84 -15.85
CA ASP A 163 -9.84 7.40 -15.76
C ASP A 163 -11.27 7.03 -15.34
N ARG A 164 -12.19 8.02 -15.28
CA ARG A 164 -13.60 7.83 -14.89
C ARG A 164 -14.35 6.81 -15.73
N ASP A 165 -14.10 6.76 -17.04
CA ASP A 165 -14.80 5.83 -17.92
C ASP A 165 -14.50 4.38 -17.56
N VAL A 166 -13.23 4.05 -17.37
CA VAL A 166 -12.82 2.71 -16.96
C VAL A 166 -13.26 2.39 -15.54
N PHE A 167 -13.19 3.37 -14.63
CA PHE A 167 -13.68 3.22 -13.27
C PHE A 167 -15.19 2.95 -13.23
N SER A 168 -15.99 3.69 -13.98
CA SER A 168 -17.45 3.48 -14.10
C SER A 168 -17.77 2.09 -14.62
N TRP A 169 -17.03 1.61 -15.62
CA TRP A 169 -17.16 0.25 -16.12
C TRP A 169 -16.79 -0.80 -15.06
N ILE A 170 -15.71 -0.58 -14.31
CA ILE A 170 -15.28 -1.46 -13.21
C ILE A 170 -16.39 -1.55 -12.16
N ARG A 171 -16.90 -0.41 -11.72
CA ARG A 171 -17.89 -0.31 -10.63
C ARG A 171 -19.30 -0.75 -11.04
N ALA A 172 -19.63 -0.73 -12.32
CA ALA A 172 -20.92 -1.16 -12.85
C ALA A 172 -22.15 -0.59 -12.09
N GLY A 173 -22.09 0.71 -11.73
CA GLY A 173 -23.15 1.39 -10.97
C GLY A 173 -23.15 1.14 -9.45
N ARG A 174 -22.13 0.45 -8.91
CA ARG A 174 -21.94 0.33 -7.46
C ARG A 174 -21.50 1.68 -6.87
N GLY A 175 -21.98 1.97 -5.68
CA GLY A 175 -21.59 3.17 -4.93
C GLY A 175 -20.21 3.00 -4.24
N ALA A 176 -20.12 3.46 -2.99
CA ALA A 176 -18.89 3.36 -2.18
C ALA A 176 -18.65 1.98 -1.57
N GLU A 177 -19.47 0.97 -1.89
CA GLU A 177 -19.30 -0.40 -1.40
C GLU A 177 -18.02 -1.03 -2.00
N ARG A 178 -17.25 -1.72 -1.17
CA ARG A 178 -16.11 -2.55 -1.62
C ARG A 178 -16.54 -3.98 -1.82
N CYS A 179 -16.06 -4.64 -2.87
CA CYS A 179 -16.21 -6.08 -2.98
C CYS A 179 -15.40 -6.78 -1.88
N ILE A 180 -15.80 -8.00 -1.52
CA ILE A 180 -15.13 -8.72 -0.43
C ILE A 180 -13.65 -9.00 -0.73
N GLU A 181 -13.30 -9.20 -2.00
CA GLU A 181 -11.92 -9.39 -2.42
C GLU A 181 -11.06 -8.13 -2.15
N ALA A 182 -11.63 -6.92 -2.32
CA ALA A 182 -10.95 -5.67 -1.96
C ALA A 182 -10.81 -5.50 -0.44
N GLN A 183 -11.80 -5.97 0.33
CA GLN A 183 -11.73 -5.97 1.78
C GLN A 183 -10.68 -6.97 2.30
N MET A 184 -10.56 -8.14 1.68
CA MET A 184 -9.52 -9.11 1.99
C MET A 184 -8.12 -8.59 1.66
N MET A 185 -7.95 -7.89 0.54
CA MET A 185 -6.70 -7.25 0.14
C MET A 185 -6.28 -6.18 1.16
N ASP A 186 -7.20 -5.30 1.54
CA ASP A 186 -6.99 -4.23 2.51
C ASP A 186 -6.62 -4.78 3.91
N LEU A 187 -7.33 -5.82 4.34
CA LEU A 187 -7.03 -6.49 5.61
C LEU A 187 -5.69 -7.24 5.58
N ALA A 188 -5.37 -7.90 4.47
CA ALA A 188 -4.09 -8.61 4.32
C ALA A 188 -2.90 -7.63 4.36
N ASP A 189 -3.04 -6.44 3.75
CA ASP A 189 -2.09 -5.34 3.85
C ASP A 189 -1.96 -4.88 5.32
N ASP A 190 -3.08 -4.64 6.01
CA ASP A 190 -3.10 -4.24 7.41
C ASP A 190 -2.42 -5.26 8.35
N ILE A 191 -2.65 -6.55 8.15
CA ILE A 191 -2.01 -7.62 8.92
C ILE A 191 -0.51 -7.66 8.64
N ALA A 192 -0.12 -7.71 7.36
CA ALA A 192 1.28 -7.77 6.95
C ALA A 192 2.07 -6.57 7.47
N TYR A 193 1.54 -5.35 7.23
CA TYR A 193 2.16 -4.11 7.69
C TYR A 193 2.35 -4.10 9.21
N SER A 194 1.29 -4.42 9.98
CA SER A 194 1.34 -4.35 11.43
C SER A 194 2.38 -5.29 12.05
N VAL A 195 2.45 -6.53 11.58
CA VAL A 195 3.34 -7.56 12.13
C VAL A 195 4.78 -7.37 11.65
N HIS A 196 4.96 -7.14 10.37
CA HIS A 196 6.29 -7.09 9.79
C HIS A 196 7.03 -5.79 10.12
N ASP A 197 6.35 -4.67 10.32
CA ASP A 197 7.00 -3.42 10.72
C ASP A 197 7.52 -3.51 12.16
N VAL A 198 6.81 -4.23 13.03
CA VAL A 198 7.30 -4.51 14.39
C VAL A 198 8.48 -5.48 14.33
N GLU A 199 8.40 -6.56 13.55
CA GLU A 199 9.51 -7.49 13.35
C GLU A 199 10.76 -6.73 12.87
N ASP A 200 10.64 -5.95 11.80
CA ASP A 200 11.74 -5.17 11.24
C ASP A 200 12.27 -4.13 12.24
N GLY A 201 11.37 -3.50 12.99
CA GLY A 201 11.72 -2.53 14.02
C GLY A 201 12.56 -3.14 15.18
N VAL A 202 12.16 -4.32 15.65
CA VAL A 202 12.89 -5.05 16.70
C VAL A 202 14.23 -5.55 16.18
N VAL A 203 14.26 -6.20 15.04
CA VAL A 203 15.50 -6.75 14.44
C VAL A 203 16.56 -5.67 14.21
N ARG A 204 16.15 -4.44 13.97
CA ARG A 204 17.06 -3.30 13.75
C ARG A 204 17.34 -2.45 14.97
N GLY A 205 16.77 -2.81 16.11
CA GLY A 205 16.94 -2.04 17.34
C GLY A 205 16.26 -0.66 17.30
N LEU A 206 15.31 -0.44 16.40
CA LEU A 206 14.46 0.77 16.37
C LEU A 206 13.34 0.65 17.42
N ILE A 207 12.85 -0.56 17.63
CA ILE A 207 11.92 -0.91 18.70
C ILE A 207 12.69 -1.75 19.72
N ASP A 208 12.98 -1.16 20.88
CA ASP A 208 13.44 -1.92 22.02
C ASP A 208 12.22 -2.54 22.70
N ALA A 209 11.96 -3.82 22.41
CA ALA A 209 10.80 -4.52 22.95
C ALA A 209 10.80 -4.62 24.48
N SER A 210 11.97 -4.44 25.12
CA SER A 210 12.09 -4.50 26.60
C SER A 210 11.47 -3.28 27.29
N VAL A 211 11.43 -2.11 26.62
CA VAL A 211 10.85 -0.89 27.21
C VAL A 211 9.34 -0.96 27.33
N LEU A 212 8.68 -1.84 26.56
CA LEU A 212 7.23 -2.03 26.63
C LEU A 212 6.74 -2.68 27.95
N TRP A 213 7.65 -3.12 28.80
CA TRP A 213 7.33 -3.54 30.17
C TRP A 213 7.25 -2.36 31.17
N ASP A 214 7.64 -1.14 30.74
CA ASP A 214 7.47 0.09 31.52
C ASP A 214 6.05 0.64 31.34
N PRO A 215 5.26 0.81 32.40
CA PRO A 215 3.91 1.38 32.32
C PRO A 215 3.84 2.75 31.63
N ALA A 216 4.85 3.61 31.80
CA ALA A 216 4.88 4.92 31.15
C ALA A 216 5.03 4.81 29.63
N GLU A 217 5.82 3.84 29.14
CA GLU A 217 5.94 3.56 27.71
C GLU A 217 4.66 2.93 27.14
N GLN A 218 3.99 2.07 27.92
CA GLN A 218 2.69 1.51 27.54
C GLN A 218 1.65 2.62 27.32
N GLU A 219 1.54 3.55 28.27
CA GLU A 219 0.66 4.72 28.17
C GLU A 219 1.01 5.58 26.94
N ARG A 220 2.30 5.81 26.67
CA ARG A 220 2.77 6.57 25.53
C ARG A 220 2.38 5.90 24.21
N VAL A 221 2.61 4.62 24.03
CA VAL A 221 2.25 3.88 22.80
C VAL A 221 0.75 3.89 22.58
N VAL A 222 -0.06 3.69 23.63
CA VAL A 222 -1.52 3.75 23.52
C VAL A 222 -1.99 5.15 23.13
N ALA A 223 -1.41 6.21 23.74
CA ALA A 223 -1.74 7.58 23.42
C ALA A 223 -1.38 7.97 21.97
N ASP A 224 -0.16 7.64 21.54
CA ASP A 224 0.32 7.89 20.18
C ASP A 224 -0.55 7.16 19.14
N THR A 225 -0.87 5.89 19.41
CA THR A 225 -1.75 5.07 18.55
C THR A 225 -3.14 5.68 18.43
N THR A 226 -3.71 6.07 19.58
CA THR A 226 -5.04 6.68 19.65
C THR A 226 -5.08 8.00 18.86
N ALA A 227 -4.07 8.85 19.05
CA ALA A 227 -3.97 10.13 18.36
C ALA A 227 -3.78 9.96 16.85
N TRP A 228 -2.90 9.05 16.43
CA TRP A 228 -2.56 8.83 15.03
C TRP A 228 -3.73 8.28 14.21
N TYR A 229 -4.45 7.31 14.76
CA TYR A 229 -5.57 6.64 14.07
C TYR A 229 -6.95 7.27 14.39
N GLY A 230 -7.01 8.28 15.26
CA GLY A 230 -8.27 8.93 15.64
C GLY A 230 -9.23 7.98 16.33
N LEU A 231 -8.72 7.05 17.17
CA LEU A 231 -9.54 6.07 17.87
C LEU A 231 -10.27 6.71 19.05
N ALA A 232 -11.49 6.26 19.30
CA ALA A 232 -12.33 6.82 20.37
C ALA A 232 -11.96 6.31 21.77
N ASP A 233 -11.34 5.13 21.86
CA ASP A 233 -11.07 4.45 23.14
C ASP A 233 -9.67 3.81 23.14
N GLY A 234 -8.85 4.21 24.13
CA GLY A 234 -7.55 3.62 24.41
C GLY A 234 -7.60 2.34 25.24
N ALA A 235 -8.72 2.04 25.92
CA ALA A 235 -8.81 0.87 26.80
C ALA A 235 -8.64 -0.45 26.04
N ALA A 236 -9.27 -0.58 24.87
CA ALA A 236 -9.11 -1.75 24.02
C ALA A 236 -7.67 -1.96 23.53
N LEU A 237 -6.90 -0.87 23.37
CA LEU A 237 -5.48 -0.91 23.02
C LEU A 237 -4.63 -1.37 24.22
N GLY A 238 -4.93 -0.93 25.45
CA GLY A 238 -4.28 -1.41 26.67
C GLY A 238 -4.46 -2.92 26.84
N ASP A 239 -5.70 -3.42 26.72
CA ASP A 239 -5.98 -4.84 26.75
C ASP A 239 -5.27 -5.62 25.62
N ALA A 240 -5.10 -5.02 24.45
CA ALA A 240 -4.36 -5.61 23.35
C ALA A 240 -2.85 -5.69 23.65
N LEU A 241 -2.30 -4.66 24.28
CA LEU A 241 -0.89 -4.63 24.70
C LEU A 241 -0.61 -5.73 25.73
N ASP A 242 -1.45 -5.86 26.76
CA ASP A 242 -1.33 -6.91 27.78
C ASP A 242 -1.32 -8.30 27.15
N ARG A 243 -2.16 -8.53 26.13
CA ARG A 243 -2.20 -9.81 25.43
C ARG A 243 -0.94 -10.06 24.60
N LEU A 244 -0.44 -9.05 23.88
CA LEU A 244 0.78 -9.18 23.07
C LEU A 244 2.01 -9.41 23.94
N LEU A 245 2.14 -8.70 25.07
CA LEU A 245 3.21 -8.91 26.05
C LEU A 245 3.09 -10.27 26.76
N GLY A 246 1.89 -10.82 26.85
CA GLY A 246 1.64 -12.16 27.38
C GLY A 246 2.00 -13.31 26.44
N GLU A 247 2.34 -13.05 25.16
CA GLU A 247 2.81 -14.06 24.22
C GLU A 247 4.21 -14.57 24.64
N GLU A 248 4.40 -15.88 24.72
CA GLU A 248 5.67 -16.50 25.16
C GLU A 248 6.85 -16.09 24.27
N ALA A 249 6.57 -15.88 22.97
CA ALA A 249 7.55 -15.49 21.98
C ALA A 249 7.84 -13.97 21.94
N TRP A 250 7.14 -13.13 22.75
CA TRP A 250 7.42 -11.69 22.78
C TRP A 250 8.82 -11.42 23.31
N PRO A 251 9.70 -10.72 22.58
CA PRO A 251 11.10 -10.57 22.96
C PRO A 251 11.22 -9.63 24.17
N ALA A 252 11.67 -10.19 25.32
CA ALA A 252 12.01 -9.38 26.48
C ALA A 252 13.35 -8.64 26.32
N HIS A 253 14.21 -9.14 25.43
CA HIS A 253 15.51 -8.58 25.10
C HIS A 253 15.97 -9.11 23.73
N PHE A 254 16.62 -8.27 22.90
CA PHE A 254 17.05 -8.67 21.58
C PHE A 254 18.50 -8.23 21.32
N GLU A 255 19.38 -9.20 21.07
CA GLU A 255 20.80 -9.02 20.74
C GLU A 255 21.16 -9.54 19.34
N GLY A 256 20.18 -9.98 18.55
CA GLY A 256 20.39 -10.48 17.20
C GLY A 256 20.97 -11.89 17.12
N THR A 257 20.89 -12.70 18.18
CA THR A 257 21.30 -14.09 18.12
C THR A 257 20.38 -14.91 17.24
N TYR A 258 20.87 -16.02 16.66
CA TYR A 258 20.07 -16.89 15.79
C TYR A 258 18.75 -17.32 16.45
N THR A 259 18.79 -17.70 17.74
CA THR A 259 17.59 -18.12 18.48
C THR A 259 16.59 -16.97 18.62
N GLN A 260 17.06 -15.75 18.90
CA GLN A 260 16.18 -14.59 19.00
C GLN A 260 15.59 -14.17 17.65
N LEU A 261 16.39 -14.23 16.57
CA LEU A 261 15.88 -14.00 15.21
C LEU A 261 14.80 -15.03 14.84
N ALA A 262 15.02 -16.32 15.17
CA ALA A 262 14.02 -17.36 14.93
C ALA A 262 12.74 -17.09 15.74
N ALA A 263 12.86 -16.75 17.04
CA ALA A 263 11.71 -16.46 17.89
C ALA A 263 10.86 -15.30 17.40
N VAL A 264 11.48 -14.21 16.92
CA VAL A 264 10.74 -13.06 16.33
C VAL A 264 10.00 -13.47 15.06
N LYS A 265 10.59 -14.33 14.22
CA LYS A 265 9.93 -14.86 13.01
C LYS A 265 8.78 -15.81 13.34
N ASP A 266 8.95 -16.65 14.36
CA ASP A 266 7.88 -17.54 14.83
C ASP A 266 6.71 -16.72 15.38
N LEU A 267 6.99 -15.68 16.19
CA LEU A 267 5.97 -14.75 16.69
C LEU A 267 5.21 -14.09 15.53
N SER A 268 5.90 -13.62 14.50
CA SER A 268 5.26 -13.02 13.31
C SER A 268 4.33 -14.00 12.62
N SER A 269 4.78 -15.25 12.46
CA SER A 269 3.98 -16.32 11.83
C SER A 269 2.73 -16.67 12.65
N ASP A 270 2.87 -16.76 13.96
CA ASP A 270 1.78 -17.08 14.90
C ASP A 270 0.74 -15.96 14.95
N LEU A 271 1.17 -14.69 15.00
CA LEU A 271 0.27 -13.54 14.95
C LEU A 271 -0.53 -13.49 13.65
N ILE A 272 0.12 -13.66 12.49
CA ILE A 272 -0.55 -13.70 11.18
C ILE A 272 -1.56 -14.86 11.13
N GLY A 273 -1.15 -16.06 11.54
CA GLY A 273 -2.01 -17.24 11.57
C GLY A 273 -3.24 -17.03 12.46
N ARG A 274 -3.05 -16.46 13.67
CA ARG A 274 -4.12 -16.15 14.61
C ARG A 274 -5.08 -15.10 14.08
N PHE A 275 -4.58 -14.02 13.46
CA PHE A 275 -5.42 -12.97 12.89
C PHE A 275 -6.26 -13.50 11.72
N VAL A 276 -5.67 -14.24 10.80
CA VAL A 276 -6.38 -14.88 9.68
C VAL A 276 -7.46 -15.83 10.18
N SER A 277 -7.14 -16.70 11.15
CA SER A 277 -8.12 -17.67 11.71
C SER A 277 -9.30 -16.96 12.39
N SER A 278 -8.99 -15.97 13.24
CA SER A 278 -10.01 -15.20 13.98
C SER A 278 -10.97 -14.48 13.02
N VAL A 279 -10.46 -13.88 11.95
CA VAL A 279 -11.29 -13.20 10.94
C VAL A 279 -12.12 -14.20 10.14
N CYS A 280 -11.54 -15.32 9.73
CA CYS A 280 -12.27 -16.36 9.01
C CYS A 280 -13.40 -16.94 9.84
N GLU A 281 -13.17 -17.27 11.11
CA GLU A 281 -14.20 -17.78 12.04
C GLU A 281 -15.33 -16.76 12.21
N ALA A 282 -15.02 -15.49 12.47
CA ALA A 282 -16.02 -14.45 12.64
C ALA A 282 -16.84 -14.21 11.36
N THR A 283 -16.18 -14.21 10.22
CA THR A 283 -16.83 -14.01 8.91
C THR A 283 -17.77 -15.19 8.57
N ILE A 284 -17.31 -16.42 8.80
CA ILE A 284 -18.14 -17.63 8.61
C ILE A 284 -19.32 -17.63 9.60
N ALA A 285 -19.12 -17.23 10.85
CA ALA A 285 -20.19 -17.13 11.83
C ALA A 285 -21.27 -16.12 11.41
N ALA A 286 -20.88 -15.02 10.76
CA ALA A 286 -21.79 -13.98 10.31
C ALA A 286 -22.55 -14.36 9.01
N HIS A 287 -21.92 -15.05 8.08
CA HIS A 287 -22.46 -15.29 6.73
C HIS A 287 -22.75 -16.76 6.42
N GLY A 288 -22.36 -17.68 7.30
CA GLY A 288 -22.44 -19.12 7.07
C GLY A 288 -21.23 -19.68 6.31
N PRO A 289 -21.13 -21.01 6.15
CA PRO A 289 -19.97 -21.69 5.57
C PRO A 289 -19.94 -21.68 4.03
N GLY A 290 -20.76 -20.87 3.38
CA GLY A 290 -20.82 -20.77 1.92
C GLY A 290 -19.68 -19.89 1.34
N PRO A 291 -19.41 -20.04 0.03
CA PRO A 291 -18.39 -19.21 -0.61
C PRO A 291 -18.83 -17.75 -0.68
N LEU A 292 -18.00 -16.86 -0.15
CA LEU A 292 -18.19 -15.41 -0.23
C LEU A 292 -17.48 -14.85 -1.47
N ARG A 293 -18.24 -14.14 -2.31
CA ARG A 293 -17.73 -13.59 -3.57
C ARG A 293 -18.35 -12.23 -3.84
N ARG A 294 -17.54 -11.33 -4.31
CA ARG A 294 -17.96 -9.99 -4.73
C ARG A 294 -18.63 -9.22 -3.59
N TYR A 295 -19.92 -8.97 -3.72
CA TYR A 295 -20.74 -8.18 -2.80
C TYR A 295 -21.73 -9.05 -2.00
N ALA A 296 -21.42 -10.34 -1.83
CA ALA A 296 -22.31 -11.27 -1.12
C ALA A 296 -22.22 -11.13 0.42
N GLY A 297 -21.23 -10.39 0.94
CA GLY A 297 -21.04 -10.13 2.36
C GLY A 297 -19.79 -9.30 2.60
N ASP A 298 -19.54 -8.99 3.85
CA ASP A 298 -18.38 -8.23 4.30
C ASP A 298 -17.43 -9.09 5.13
N VAL A 299 -16.14 -8.77 5.12
CA VAL A 299 -15.16 -9.36 6.04
C VAL A 299 -15.43 -8.85 7.45
N VAL A 300 -15.60 -9.78 8.39
CA VAL A 300 -15.83 -9.45 9.80
C VAL A 300 -14.51 -9.56 10.58
N VAL A 301 -13.99 -8.43 10.99
CA VAL A 301 -12.79 -8.36 11.85
C VAL A 301 -13.24 -8.20 13.30
N PRO A 302 -12.98 -9.18 14.19
CA PRO A 302 -13.29 -9.05 15.61
C PRO A 302 -12.61 -7.82 16.22
N GLU A 303 -13.28 -7.17 17.17
CA GLU A 303 -12.76 -5.97 17.83
C GLU A 303 -11.40 -6.21 18.49
N ARG A 304 -11.25 -7.36 19.14
CA ARG A 304 -9.98 -7.80 19.72
C ARG A 304 -8.85 -7.86 18.70
N THR A 305 -9.08 -8.48 17.55
CA THR A 305 -8.09 -8.58 16.47
C THR A 305 -7.79 -7.20 15.86
N ARG A 306 -8.81 -6.37 15.70
CA ARG A 306 -8.65 -4.98 15.21
C ARG A 306 -7.79 -4.16 16.15
N ALA A 307 -7.99 -4.27 17.48
CA ALA A 307 -7.21 -3.57 18.47
C ALA A 307 -5.73 -4.01 18.48
N GLU A 308 -5.46 -5.30 18.34
CA GLU A 308 -4.10 -5.83 18.27
C GLU A 308 -3.38 -5.37 16.99
N ILE A 309 -4.03 -5.41 15.83
CA ILE A 309 -3.48 -4.88 14.58
C ILE A 309 -3.22 -3.37 14.71
N ALA A 310 -4.15 -2.60 15.27
CA ALA A 310 -3.99 -1.16 15.47
C ALA A 310 -2.82 -0.84 16.41
N LEU A 311 -2.66 -1.62 17.49
CA LEU A 311 -1.55 -1.44 18.43
C LEU A 311 -0.19 -1.76 17.80
N LEU A 312 -0.07 -2.87 17.07
CA LEU A 312 1.17 -3.19 16.34
C LEU A 312 1.55 -2.09 15.34
N LYS A 313 0.57 -1.56 14.62
CA LYS A 313 0.77 -0.37 13.76
C LYS A 313 1.21 0.85 14.59
N GLY A 314 0.64 1.04 15.78
CA GLY A 314 1.00 2.12 16.70
C GLY A 314 2.45 2.04 17.18
N LEU A 315 2.96 0.83 17.44
CA LEU A 315 4.37 0.62 17.76
C LEU A 315 5.29 1.12 16.63
N ALA A 316 4.97 0.77 15.38
CA ALA A 316 5.71 1.28 14.23
C ALA A 316 5.60 2.82 14.10
N VAL A 317 4.43 3.40 14.38
CA VAL A 317 4.25 4.87 14.42
C VAL A 317 5.15 5.50 15.46
N THR A 318 5.07 5.05 16.71
CA THR A 318 5.77 5.65 17.85
C THR A 318 7.30 5.57 17.73
N TYR A 319 7.82 4.42 17.33
CA TYR A 319 9.27 4.17 17.35
C TYR A 319 9.96 4.36 16.00
N VAL A 320 9.22 4.27 14.89
CA VAL A 320 9.82 4.31 13.56
C VAL A 320 9.38 5.53 12.77
N MET A 321 8.06 5.82 12.70
CA MET A 321 7.55 6.85 11.80
C MET A 321 7.71 8.26 12.37
N LEU A 322 7.27 8.51 13.60
CA LEU A 322 7.33 9.83 14.24
C LEU A 322 8.76 10.39 14.33
N PRO A 323 9.78 9.60 14.75
CA PRO A 323 11.16 10.10 14.78
C PRO A 323 11.67 10.52 13.40
N ARG A 324 11.24 9.85 12.34
CA ARG A 324 11.72 10.10 10.96
C ARG A 324 11.13 11.33 10.30
N GLU A 325 9.92 11.76 10.69
CA GLU A 325 9.30 12.94 10.11
C GLU A 325 10.14 14.21 10.31
N SER A 326 11.01 14.25 11.32
CA SER A 326 11.93 15.35 11.61
C SER A 326 13.33 15.21 10.96
N GLU A 327 13.62 14.10 10.28
CA GLU A 327 14.94 13.89 9.65
C GLU A 327 15.14 14.82 8.44
N PRO A 328 16.34 15.42 8.29
CA PRO A 328 16.68 16.25 7.11
C PRO A 328 16.47 15.50 5.79
N ARG A 329 16.70 14.19 5.78
CA ARG A 329 16.51 13.31 4.61
C ARG A 329 15.09 13.35 4.06
N TYR A 330 14.09 13.55 4.90
CA TYR A 330 12.69 13.68 4.46
C TYR A 330 12.45 14.93 3.63
N TYR A 331 13.08 16.04 4.03
CA TYR A 331 13.02 17.30 3.27
C TYR A 331 13.77 17.19 1.94
N GLU A 332 14.97 16.56 1.95
CA GLU A 332 15.74 16.32 0.72
C GLU A 332 14.96 15.48 -0.29
N GLN A 333 14.29 14.42 0.16
CA GLN A 333 13.47 13.56 -0.71
C GLN A 333 12.32 14.34 -1.39
N ARG A 334 11.65 15.23 -0.65
CA ARG A 334 10.60 16.10 -1.22
C ARG A 334 11.18 17.08 -2.22
N THR A 335 12.32 17.71 -1.89
CA THR A 335 13.03 18.61 -2.79
C THR A 335 13.39 17.93 -4.11
N VAL A 336 13.92 16.71 -4.06
CA VAL A 336 14.22 15.92 -5.27
C VAL A 336 13.00 15.78 -6.18
N LEU A 337 11.81 15.52 -5.62
CA LEU A 337 10.58 15.35 -6.43
C LEU A 337 10.07 16.68 -6.98
N PHE A 338 10.13 17.77 -6.20
CA PHE A 338 9.76 19.11 -6.67
C PHE A 338 10.66 19.55 -7.82
N ASP A 339 11.97 19.48 -7.62
CA ASP A 339 12.96 19.85 -8.65
C ASP A 339 12.80 19.02 -9.93
N LEU A 340 12.49 17.73 -9.81
CA LEU A 340 12.26 16.87 -10.96
C LEU A 340 11.02 17.29 -11.76
N VAL A 341 9.92 17.61 -11.07
CA VAL A 341 8.71 18.07 -11.75
C VAL A 341 8.99 19.40 -12.46
N ASP A 342 9.62 20.37 -11.79
CA ASP A 342 9.95 21.67 -12.35
C ASP A 342 10.88 21.53 -13.57
N ALA A 343 11.94 20.73 -13.46
CA ALA A 343 12.86 20.48 -14.58
C ALA A 343 12.17 19.83 -15.80
N LEU A 344 11.18 18.94 -15.56
CA LEU A 344 10.41 18.30 -16.63
C LEU A 344 9.33 19.22 -17.23
N VAL A 345 8.80 20.16 -16.43
CA VAL A 345 7.93 21.23 -16.94
C VAL A 345 8.71 22.16 -17.86
N GLU A 346 9.93 22.57 -17.45
CA GLU A 346 10.81 23.42 -18.25
C GLU A 346 11.33 22.71 -19.52
N ASN A 347 11.66 21.41 -19.39
CA ASN A 347 12.19 20.61 -20.51
C ASN A 347 11.45 19.28 -20.69
N PRO A 348 10.26 19.29 -21.29
CA PRO A 348 9.47 18.07 -21.52
C PRO A 348 10.13 17.03 -22.44
N ARG A 349 11.13 17.43 -23.22
CA ARG A 349 11.92 16.51 -24.06
C ARG A 349 12.78 15.54 -23.24
N ALA A 350 12.98 15.82 -21.98
CA ALA A 350 13.67 14.92 -21.07
C ALA A 350 12.80 13.75 -20.56
N LEU A 351 11.47 13.78 -20.78
CA LEU A 351 10.57 12.67 -20.51
C LEU A 351 10.99 11.42 -21.29
N GLU A 352 10.69 10.24 -20.75
CA GLU A 352 10.80 9.00 -21.53
C GLU A 352 9.92 9.04 -22.78
N PRO A 353 10.33 8.40 -23.89
CA PRO A 353 9.68 8.60 -25.19
C PRO A 353 8.16 8.41 -25.18
N HIS A 354 7.65 7.41 -24.47
CA HIS A 354 6.22 7.14 -24.40
C HIS A 354 5.44 8.17 -23.55
N PHE A 355 6.05 8.72 -22.51
CA PHE A 355 5.48 9.83 -21.75
C PHE A 355 5.53 11.13 -22.56
N PHE A 356 6.61 11.37 -23.30
CA PHE A 356 6.69 12.54 -24.17
C PHE A 356 5.63 12.54 -25.28
N GLU A 357 5.37 11.40 -25.92
CA GLU A 357 4.29 11.24 -26.88
C GLU A 357 2.91 11.51 -26.24
N ALA A 358 2.68 10.99 -25.03
CA ALA A 358 1.44 11.27 -24.31
C ALA A 358 1.30 12.77 -23.96
N TRP A 359 2.39 13.41 -23.55
CA TRP A 359 2.45 14.83 -23.19
C TRP A 359 2.09 15.75 -24.36
N LYS A 360 2.60 15.46 -25.57
CA LYS A 360 2.30 16.26 -26.77
C LYS A 360 0.81 16.30 -27.10
N ALA A 361 0.07 15.26 -26.79
CA ALA A 361 -1.34 15.12 -27.11
C ALA A 361 -2.29 15.75 -26.06
N ARG A 362 -1.76 16.47 -25.07
CA ARG A 362 -2.53 16.98 -23.92
C ARG A 362 -2.56 18.50 -23.85
N ASP A 363 -3.61 19.01 -23.18
CA ASP A 363 -3.68 20.38 -22.68
C ASP A 363 -2.74 20.59 -21.46
N GLU A 364 -2.71 21.78 -20.90
CA GLU A 364 -1.78 22.15 -19.82
C GLU A 364 -1.93 21.26 -18.58
N SER A 365 -3.15 21.05 -18.10
CA SER A 365 -3.43 20.17 -16.95
C SER A 365 -3.03 18.73 -17.21
N GLY A 366 -3.38 18.19 -18.37
CA GLY A 366 -2.99 16.86 -18.79
C GLY A 366 -1.48 16.70 -19.00
N ARG A 367 -0.77 17.76 -19.40
CA ARG A 367 0.70 17.78 -19.50
C ARG A 367 1.36 17.63 -18.13
N LEU A 368 0.88 18.36 -17.12
CA LEU A 368 1.37 18.21 -15.76
C LEU A 368 1.09 16.80 -15.24
N ARG A 369 -0.11 16.26 -15.47
CA ARG A 369 -0.45 14.88 -15.11
C ARG A 369 0.53 13.85 -15.68
N VAL A 370 0.93 13.99 -16.95
CA VAL A 370 1.91 13.09 -17.59
C VAL A 370 3.29 13.21 -16.93
N ILE A 371 3.71 14.41 -16.54
CA ILE A 371 4.98 14.62 -15.81
C ILE A 371 4.92 13.95 -14.44
N VAL A 372 3.83 14.14 -13.71
CA VAL A 372 3.60 13.47 -12.41
C VAL A 372 3.59 11.95 -12.56
N ASP A 373 2.95 11.41 -13.60
CA ASP A 373 2.96 9.97 -13.92
C ASP A 373 4.39 9.45 -14.13
N GLN A 374 5.22 10.19 -14.88
CA GLN A 374 6.63 9.86 -15.10
C GLN A 374 7.41 9.85 -13.79
N VAL A 375 7.31 10.90 -12.98
CA VAL A 375 8.04 11.02 -11.71
C VAL A 375 7.58 9.92 -10.73
N ALA A 376 6.27 9.68 -10.61
CA ALA A 376 5.73 8.61 -9.77
C ALA A 376 6.19 7.20 -10.22
N SER A 377 6.52 7.02 -11.49
CA SER A 377 7.00 5.75 -12.01
C SER A 377 8.47 5.46 -11.73
N LEU A 378 9.24 6.43 -11.24
CA LEU A 378 10.64 6.23 -10.88
C LEU A 378 10.77 5.38 -9.59
N THR A 379 11.95 4.78 -9.40
CA THR A 379 12.38 4.20 -8.12
C THR A 379 13.10 5.26 -7.29
N ASP A 380 13.37 4.99 -6.02
CA ASP A 380 14.10 5.92 -5.15
C ASP A 380 15.48 6.27 -5.74
N GLN A 381 16.18 5.25 -6.23
CA GLN A 381 17.48 5.41 -6.86
C GLN A 381 17.39 6.15 -8.19
N SER A 382 16.44 5.79 -9.06
CA SER A 382 16.31 6.45 -10.36
C SER A 382 15.86 7.91 -10.22
N ALA A 383 15.06 8.25 -9.20
CA ALA A 383 14.71 9.64 -8.91
C ALA A 383 15.95 10.50 -8.60
N ARG A 384 16.87 10.00 -7.75
CA ARG A 384 18.13 10.68 -7.47
C ARG A 384 19.02 10.81 -8.71
N GLN A 385 19.10 9.74 -9.52
CA GLN A 385 19.89 9.78 -10.76
C GLN A 385 19.35 10.81 -11.75
N TRP A 386 18.02 10.86 -11.90
CA TRP A 386 17.37 11.84 -12.76
C TRP A 386 17.56 13.26 -12.22
N HIS A 387 17.40 13.46 -10.92
CA HIS A 387 17.65 14.76 -10.27
C HIS A 387 19.09 15.24 -10.52
N SER A 388 20.10 14.38 -10.29
CA SER A 388 21.49 14.72 -10.56
C SER A 388 21.74 15.11 -12.02
N ARG A 389 21.07 14.43 -12.97
CA ARG A 389 21.19 14.69 -14.40
C ARG A 389 20.49 15.97 -14.85
N LEU A 390 19.29 16.26 -14.32
CA LEU A 390 18.45 17.35 -14.80
C LEU A 390 18.62 18.64 -13.99
N CYS A 391 18.91 18.52 -12.68
CA CYS A 391 18.96 19.64 -11.72
C CYS A 391 20.36 19.87 -11.17
N GLY A 392 21.32 18.95 -11.41
CA GLY A 392 22.70 19.08 -10.91
C GLY A 392 23.47 20.27 -11.52
N PHE A 393 24.49 20.78 -10.81
CA PHE A 393 25.30 21.95 -11.18
C PHE A 393 26.10 21.81 -12.49
N LEU A 394 26.11 20.62 -13.11
CA LEU A 394 26.82 20.39 -14.39
C LEU A 394 25.80 20.33 -15.55
N ARG A 395 24.96 21.37 -15.65
CA ARG A 395 24.23 21.64 -16.91
C ARG A 395 25.26 22.18 -17.93
N ASN A 396 25.82 21.31 -18.78
CA ASN A 396 26.51 21.71 -20.03
C ASN A 396 25.49 21.70 -21.18
#